data_9a4fa4733e522301e3a0b8b95c13c377
#
_entry.id   9a4fa4733e522301e3a0b8b95c13c377
#
_cell.length_a   1.000
_cell.length_b   1.000
_cell.length_c   1.000
_cell.angle_alpha   90.00
_cell.angle_beta   90.00
_cell.angle_gamma   90.00
#
_symmetry.space_group_name_H-M   'P 1'
#
loop_
_entity.id
_entity.type
_entity.pdbx_description
1 polymer ?
#
loop_
_entity_poly.entity_id
_entity_poly.type
_entity_poly.pdbx_seq_one_letter_code
_entity_poly.pdbx_strand_id
1 'polypeptide(L)'
;MPMLPELPATMLACTRIGAIHSVVFAGFSANSLSDRILDNKSEVLVTASGVLRGKKLIPLKQIVDDALEICEGAGHHVKTCLVLENKHALAKGKCSVKDGRDVWWEQAITSQPKECDVEWMDSEDPLFMLYTSGSTGKPKGVLHTTAGYMLGAYTTVKYIFDAKPGDIYWCT
;
A
#
# COMPACT_ATOMS: atom_id res chain seq x y z
N MET A 1 -3.21 2.62 -2.70
CA MET A 1 -4.63 2.22 -2.89
C MET A 1 -5.55 3.18 -2.16
N PRO A 2 -6.81 3.37 -2.57
CA PRO A 2 -7.81 4.09 -1.77
C PRO A 2 -8.29 3.23 -0.59
N MET A 3 -9.15 3.82 0.27
CA MET A 3 -9.73 3.13 1.43
C MET A 3 -10.81 2.14 0.97
N LEU A 4 -10.36 0.99 0.49
CA LEU A 4 -11.15 -0.17 0.08
C LEU A 4 -10.75 -1.37 0.95
N PRO A 5 -11.61 -2.39 1.12
CA PRO A 5 -11.28 -3.58 1.92
C PRO A 5 -9.99 -4.29 1.48
N GLU A 6 -9.63 -4.18 0.21
CA GLU A 6 -8.41 -4.77 -0.35
C GLU A 6 -7.13 -4.08 0.16
N LEU A 7 -7.20 -2.83 0.65
CA LEU A 7 -6.04 -2.17 1.25
C LEU A 7 -5.60 -2.87 2.54
N PRO A 8 -6.42 -2.97 3.61
CA PRO A 8 -6.02 -3.71 4.80
C PRO A 8 -5.78 -5.20 4.51
N ALA A 9 -6.51 -5.83 3.58
CA ALA A 9 -6.24 -7.20 3.17
C ALA A 9 -4.82 -7.35 2.60
N THR A 10 -4.37 -6.43 1.75
CA THR A 10 -2.99 -6.42 1.22
C THR A 10 -1.96 -6.21 2.33
N MET A 11 -2.21 -5.28 3.27
CA MET A 11 -1.31 -5.04 4.40
C MET A 11 -1.16 -6.32 5.25
N LEU A 12 -2.28 -6.96 5.61
CA LEU A 12 -2.28 -8.20 6.39
C LEU A 12 -1.67 -9.38 5.63
N ALA A 13 -1.85 -9.45 4.32
CA ALA A 13 -1.19 -10.46 3.49
C ALA A 13 0.33 -10.29 3.49
N CYS A 14 0.82 -9.06 3.39
CA CYS A 14 2.25 -8.78 3.51
C CYS A 14 2.80 -9.23 4.87
N THR A 15 2.11 -8.89 5.97
CA THR A 15 2.56 -9.32 7.30
C THR A 15 2.55 -10.84 7.45
N ARG A 16 1.59 -11.53 6.82
CA ARG A 16 1.49 -12.99 6.88
C ARG A 16 2.66 -13.71 6.23
N ILE A 17 3.25 -13.13 5.19
CA ILE A 17 4.37 -13.73 4.44
C ILE A 17 5.73 -13.06 4.74
N GLY A 18 5.82 -12.25 5.80
CA GLY A 18 7.04 -11.54 6.16
C GLY A 18 7.48 -10.45 5.17
N ALA A 19 6.60 -9.99 4.30
CA ALA A 19 6.92 -8.95 3.31
C ALA A 19 6.75 -7.55 3.92
N ILE A 20 7.78 -6.72 3.79
CA ILE A 20 7.74 -5.32 4.21
C ILE A 20 6.85 -4.54 3.24
N HIS A 21 5.84 -3.85 3.75
CA HIS A 21 4.97 -3.02 2.93
C HIS A 21 5.10 -1.53 3.28
N SER A 22 4.76 -0.67 2.31
CA SER A 22 4.69 0.77 2.51
C SER A 22 3.40 1.32 1.93
N VAL A 23 2.57 1.90 2.79
CA VAL A 23 1.30 2.50 2.38
C VAL A 23 1.53 3.95 1.96
N VAL A 24 1.10 4.28 0.74
CA VAL A 24 1.17 5.63 0.19
C VAL A 24 -0.24 6.16 -0.01
N PHE A 25 -0.48 7.38 0.45
CA PHE A 25 -1.79 8.03 0.34
C PHE A 25 -2.23 8.18 -1.13
N ALA A 26 -3.46 7.73 -1.42
CA ALA A 26 -4.04 7.72 -2.76
C ALA A 26 -4.48 9.12 -3.23
N GLY A 27 -3.58 10.03 -3.31
CA GLY A 27 -3.82 11.43 -3.70
C GLY A 27 -2.51 12.18 -3.85
N PHE A 28 -1.40 11.48 -3.62
CA PHE A 28 -0.08 12.03 -3.86
C PHE A 28 0.22 12.11 -5.36
N SER A 29 1.11 13.03 -5.72
CA SER A 29 1.60 13.18 -7.09
C SER A 29 2.49 12.01 -7.52
N ALA A 30 2.70 11.86 -8.81
CA ALA A 30 3.63 10.89 -9.39
C ALA A 30 5.04 11.03 -8.81
N ASN A 31 5.57 12.26 -8.69
CA ASN A 31 6.88 12.53 -8.09
C ASN A 31 6.93 12.02 -6.63
N SER A 32 5.89 12.32 -5.85
CA SER A 32 5.83 11.91 -4.45
C SER A 32 5.77 10.39 -4.28
N LEU A 33 5.16 9.68 -5.22
CA LEU A 33 5.14 8.23 -5.27
C LEU A 33 6.48 7.65 -5.73
N SER A 34 7.07 8.21 -6.80
CA SER A 34 8.35 7.76 -7.33
C SER A 34 9.49 7.93 -6.31
N ASP A 35 9.53 9.04 -5.57
CA ASP A 35 10.51 9.26 -4.51
C ASP A 35 10.54 8.10 -3.49
N ARG A 36 9.35 7.63 -3.09
CA ARG A 36 9.21 6.52 -2.14
C ARG A 36 9.62 5.17 -2.73
N ILE A 37 9.23 4.92 -3.97
CA ILE A 37 9.60 3.69 -4.68
C ILE A 37 11.13 3.64 -4.87
N LEU A 38 11.74 4.75 -5.24
CA LEU A 38 13.20 4.84 -5.41
C LEU A 38 13.96 4.67 -4.10
N ASP A 39 13.42 5.21 -3.00
CA ASP A 39 14.04 5.10 -1.68
C ASP A 39 13.96 3.67 -1.13
N ASN A 40 12.77 3.07 -1.13
CA ASN A 40 12.56 1.74 -0.57
C ASN A 40 12.81 0.56 -1.54
N LYS A 41 13.12 0.87 -2.81
CA LYS A 41 13.40 -0.12 -3.85
C LYS A 41 12.29 -1.16 -4.06
N SER A 42 11.03 -0.72 -3.94
CA SER A 42 9.88 -1.61 -4.15
C SER A 42 9.88 -2.21 -5.56
N GLU A 43 9.68 -3.52 -5.64
CA GLU A 43 9.57 -4.26 -6.89
C GLU A 43 8.13 -4.62 -7.25
N VAL A 44 7.22 -4.57 -6.26
CA VAL A 44 5.80 -4.83 -6.43
C VAL A 44 5.01 -3.60 -5.98
N LEU A 45 4.03 -3.21 -6.76
CA LEU A 45 3.13 -2.11 -6.46
C LEU A 45 1.69 -2.59 -6.53
N VAL A 46 0.86 -2.16 -5.57
CA VAL A 46 -0.58 -2.45 -5.57
C VAL A 46 -1.34 -1.14 -5.63
N THR A 47 -2.22 -1.01 -6.62
CA THR A 47 -3.01 0.21 -6.83
C THR A 47 -4.46 -0.12 -7.18
N ALA A 48 -5.27 0.91 -7.41
CA ALA A 48 -6.59 0.79 -8.02
C ALA A 48 -6.66 1.60 -9.31
N SER A 49 -7.63 1.29 -10.17
CA SER A 49 -7.86 2.02 -11.42
C SER A 49 -8.08 3.51 -11.16
N GLY A 50 -8.86 3.86 -10.13
CA GLY A 50 -9.12 5.23 -9.74
C GLY A 50 -9.83 5.33 -8.39
N VAL A 51 -10.05 6.56 -7.92
CA VAL A 51 -10.85 6.87 -6.72
C VAL A 51 -11.64 8.15 -6.92
N LEU A 52 -12.82 8.22 -6.33
CA LEU A 52 -13.60 9.45 -6.25
C LEU A 52 -13.29 10.18 -4.93
N ARG A 53 -12.98 11.46 -5.01
CA ARG A 53 -12.91 12.36 -3.87
C ARG A 53 -14.03 13.40 -4.02
N GLY A 54 -15.14 13.16 -3.33
CA GLY A 54 -16.39 13.83 -3.63
C GLY A 54 -16.82 13.51 -5.07
N LYS A 55 -16.99 14.54 -5.91
CA LYS A 55 -17.35 14.38 -7.34
C LYS A 55 -16.13 14.29 -8.28
N LYS A 56 -14.91 14.48 -7.75
CA LYS A 56 -13.69 14.49 -8.57
C LYS A 56 -13.11 13.09 -8.71
N LEU A 57 -12.97 12.64 -9.95
CA LEU A 57 -12.22 11.43 -10.28
C LEU A 57 -10.71 11.70 -10.18
N ILE A 58 -10.01 10.82 -9.49
CA ILE A 58 -8.54 10.76 -9.45
C ILE A 58 -8.13 9.45 -10.12
N PRO A 59 -7.50 9.49 -11.30
CA PRO A 59 -7.07 8.31 -12.04
C PRO A 59 -5.77 7.76 -11.43
N LEU A 60 -5.87 6.90 -10.41
CA LEU A 60 -4.72 6.43 -9.64
C LEU A 60 -3.73 5.65 -10.51
N LYS A 61 -4.22 4.82 -11.43
CA LYS A 61 -3.35 4.04 -12.31
C LYS A 61 -2.52 4.95 -13.21
N GLN A 62 -3.07 6.06 -13.72
CA GLN A 62 -2.30 7.04 -14.48
C GLN A 62 -1.18 7.65 -13.65
N ILE A 63 -1.48 8.06 -12.41
CA ILE A 63 -0.46 8.59 -11.47
C ILE A 63 0.64 7.55 -11.21
N VAL A 64 0.26 6.27 -11.11
CA VAL A 64 1.22 5.18 -10.97
C VAL A 64 2.08 5.04 -12.23
N ASP A 65 1.50 5.08 -13.41
CA ASP A 65 2.27 4.96 -14.66
C ASP A 65 3.28 6.09 -14.79
N ASP A 66 2.87 7.33 -14.52
CA ASP A 66 3.75 8.50 -14.54
C ASP A 66 4.90 8.35 -13.50
N ALA A 67 4.59 7.82 -12.31
CA ALA A 67 5.60 7.57 -11.26
C ALA A 67 6.60 6.46 -11.67
N LEU A 68 6.11 5.40 -12.30
CA LEU A 68 6.96 4.31 -12.75
C LEU A 68 7.85 4.70 -13.92
N GLU A 69 7.41 5.60 -14.79
CA GLU A 69 8.25 6.19 -15.83
C GLU A 69 9.41 7.01 -15.23
N ILE A 70 9.14 7.79 -14.18
CA ILE A 70 10.19 8.48 -13.43
C ILE A 70 11.19 7.50 -12.82
N CYS A 71 10.69 6.40 -12.22
CA CYS A 71 11.53 5.35 -11.64
C CYS A 71 12.40 4.67 -12.70
N GLU A 72 11.83 4.33 -13.86
CA GLU A 72 12.57 3.76 -15.00
C GLU A 72 13.68 4.69 -15.47
N GLY A 73 13.41 6.00 -15.59
CA GLY A 73 14.41 7.02 -15.92
C GLY A 73 15.55 7.14 -14.88
N ALA A 74 15.28 6.76 -13.63
CA ALA A 74 16.27 6.71 -12.55
C ALA A 74 16.95 5.32 -12.41
N GLY A 75 16.69 4.38 -13.32
CA GLY A 75 17.30 3.04 -13.34
C GLY A 75 16.66 2.03 -12.39
N HIS A 76 15.44 2.29 -11.90
CA HIS A 76 14.71 1.34 -11.05
C HIS A 76 13.44 0.84 -11.74
N HIS A 77 13.25 -0.48 -11.78
CA HIS A 77 12.12 -1.12 -12.44
C HIS A 77 11.23 -1.86 -11.43
N VAL A 78 9.96 -1.45 -11.36
CA VAL A 78 8.92 -2.21 -10.65
C VAL A 78 8.51 -3.38 -11.54
N LYS A 79 8.66 -4.59 -11.02
CA LYS A 79 8.42 -5.84 -11.78
C LYS A 79 6.93 -6.12 -11.97
N THR A 80 6.11 -5.82 -10.97
CA THR A 80 4.69 -6.17 -10.97
C THR A 80 3.85 -5.03 -10.40
N CYS A 81 2.79 -4.68 -11.12
CA CYS A 81 1.77 -3.74 -10.65
C CYS A 81 0.41 -4.44 -10.62
N LEU A 82 -0.09 -4.72 -9.42
CA LEU A 82 -1.44 -5.25 -9.22
C LEU A 82 -2.46 -4.12 -9.26
N VAL A 83 -3.44 -4.22 -10.14
CA VAL A 83 -4.44 -3.17 -10.37
C VAL A 83 -5.83 -3.66 -9.98
N LEU A 84 -6.40 -3.10 -8.91
CA LEU A 84 -7.79 -3.33 -8.52
C LEU A 84 -8.72 -2.47 -9.37
N GLU A 85 -9.74 -3.09 -9.97
CA GLU A 85 -10.80 -2.33 -10.61
C GLU A 85 -11.71 -1.69 -9.56
N ASN A 86 -11.69 -0.37 -9.45
CA ASN A 86 -12.69 0.38 -8.70
C ASN A 86 -13.81 0.82 -9.65
N LYS A 87 -14.81 -0.05 -9.87
CA LYS A 87 -15.91 0.16 -10.81
C LYS A 87 -16.68 1.46 -10.58
N HIS A 88 -16.78 1.89 -9.32
CA HIS A 88 -17.46 3.13 -8.94
C HIS A 88 -16.71 4.39 -9.34
N ALA A 89 -15.40 4.30 -9.54
CA ALA A 89 -14.57 5.41 -9.95
C ALA A 89 -14.15 5.32 -11.42
N LEU A 90 -13.46 4.24 -11.83
CA LEU A 90 -12.92 4.07 -13.16
C LEU A 90 -12.92 2.60 -13.55
N ALA A 91 -13.76 2.23 -14.53
CA ALA A 91 -13.86 0.87 -15.03
C ALA A 91 -12.62 0.45 -15.85
N LYS A 92 -12.37 -0.87 -15.92
CA LYS A 92 -11.24 -1.49 -16.66
C LYS A 92 -11.04 -0.92 -18.07
N GLY A 93 -12.10 -0.80 -18.84
CA GLY A 93 -12.04 -0.32 -20.22
C GLY A 93 -11.59 1.13 -20.41
N LYS A 94 -11.43 1.88 -19.30
CA LYS A 94 -10.92 3.25 -19.29
C LYS A 94 -9.57 3.37 -18.57
N CYS A 95 -8.97 2.24 -18.21
CA CYS A 95 -7.72 2.17 -17.46
C CYS A 95 -6.65 1.56 -18.36
N SER A 96 -5.54 2.27 -18.55
CA SER A 96 -4.37 1.74 -19.26
C SER A 96 -3.74 0.58 -18.49
N VAL A 97 -3.31 -0.47 -19.18
CA VAL A 97 -2.60 -1.63 -18.64
C VAL A 97 -1.39 -1.91 -19.51
N LYS A 98 -0.21 -2.02 -18.90
CA LYS A 98 1.06 -2.33 -19.59
C LYS A 98 1.31 -3.83 -19.49
N ASP A 99 1.31 -4.51 -20.63
CA ASP A 99 1.60 -5.94 -20.71
C ASP A 99 2.97 -6.28 -20.11
N GLY A 100 3.05 -7.43 -19.47
CA GLY A 100 4.27 -7.92 -18.82
C GLY A 100 4.58 -7.29 -17.45
N ARG A 101 3.88 -6.21 -17.05
CA ARG A 101 4.04 -5.56 -15.74
C ARG A 101 2.73 -5.56 -14.94
N ASP A 102 1.63 -5.17 -15.58
CA ASP A 102 0.37 -4.93 -14.91
C ASP A 102 -0.51 -6.17 -14.92
N VAL A 103 -1.07 -6.51 -13.76
CA VAL A 103 -1.97 -7.64 -13.58
C VAL A 103 -3.23 -7.17 -12.87
N TRP A 104 -4.40 -7.54 -13.38
CA TRP A 104 -5.64 -7.25 -12.69
C TRP A 104 -5.74 -8.06 -11.39
N TRP A 105 -6.15 -7.40 -10.31
CA TRP A 105 -6.31 -8.00 -8.98
C TRP A 105 -7.08 -9.32 -9.02
N GLU A 106 -8.25 -9.32 -9.67
CA GLU A 106 -9.10 -10.52 -9.75
C GLU A 106 -8.41 -11.68 -10.48
N GLN A 107 -7.63 -11.39 -11.51
CA GLN A 107 -6.86 -12.42 -12.22
C GLN A 107 -5.76 -12.98 -11.33
N ALA A 108 -5.06 -12.11 -10.63
CA ALA A 108 -3.97 -12.51 -9.75
C ALA A 108 -4.44 -13.43 -8.61
N ILE A 109 -5.59 -13.15 -7.98
CA ILE A 109 -6.07 -13.92 -6.83
C ILE A 109 -6.84 -15.19 -7.20
N THR A 110 -7.51 -15.22 -8.38
CA THR A 110 -8.39 -16.36 -8.75
C THR A 110 -7.63 -17.67 -8.91
N SER A 111 -6.38 -17.61 -9.33
CA SER A 111 -5.53 -18.79 -9.56
C SER A 111 -4.73 -19.21 -8.32
N GLN A 112 -4.84 -18.49 -7.21
CA GLN A 112 -4.04 -18.77 -6.03
C GLN A 112 -4.71 -19.76 -5.09
N PRO A 113 -3.91 -20.53 -4.31
CA PRO A 113 -4.41 -21.35 -3.21
C PRO A 113 -5.20 -20.50 -2.20
N LYS A 114 -6.20 -21.09 -1.57
CA LYS A 114 -6.97 -20.42 -0.49
C LYS A 114 -6.24 -20.41 0.85
N GLU A 115 -5.25 -21.26 0.98
CA GLU A 115 -4.44 -21.41 2.19
C GLU A 115 -3.03 -20.90 1.93
N CYS A 116 -2.47 -20.22 2.92
CA CYS A 116 -1.10 -19.74 2.92
C CYS A 116 -0.56 -19.86 4.35
N ASP A 117 0.53 -20.57 4.51
CA ASP A 117 1.19 -20.69 5.80
C ASP A 117 1.71 -19.34 6.29
N VAL A 118 1.82 -19.21 7.61
CA VAL A 118 2.35 -18.00 8.24
C VAL A 118 3.87 -18.08 8.26
N GLU A 119 4.53 -17.03 7.78
CA GLU A 119 5.95 -16.83 8.04
C GLU A 119 6.15 -16.30 9.47
N TRP A 120 6.89 -17.04 10.29
CA TRP A 120 7.20 -16.63 11.65
C TRP A 120 8.36 -15.65 11.66
N MET A 121 8.09 -14.44 12.13
CA MET A 121 9.03 -13.33 12.16
C MET A 121 9.54 -13.10 13.57
N ASP A 122 10.80 -12.69 13.69
CA ASP A 122 11.36 -12.23 14.97
C ASP A 122 10.80 -10.85 15.35
N SER A 123 10.89 -10.55 16.66
CA SER A 123 10.37 -9.29 17.23
C SER A 123 10.92 -8.03 16.56
N GLU A 124 12.20 -8.09 16.18
CA GLU A 124 12.92 -6.96 15.57
C GLU A 124 12.87 -6.98 14.04
N ASP A 125 12.26 -8.00 13.42
CA ASP A 125 12.13 -8.04 11.99
C ASP A 125 11.25 -6.89 11.48
N PRO A 126 11.62 -6.28 10.34
CA PRO A 126 10.85 -5.22 9.70
C PRO A 126 9.42 -5.66 9.36
N LEU A 127 8.44 -4.82 9.71
CA LEU A 127 7.04 -5.06 9.43
C LEU A 127 6.53 -4.19 8.28
N PHE A 128 6.72 -2.88 8.40
CA PHE A 128 6.34 -1.93 7.36
C PHE A 128 7.14 -0.64 7.45
N MET A 129 7.10 0.14 6.39
CA MET A 129 7.70 1.47 6.30
C MET A 129 6.64 2.54 6.03
N LEU A 130 6.63 3.60 6.84
CA LEU A 130 5.84 4.79 6.61
C LEU A 130 6.70 6.02 6.45
N TYR A 131 6.29 6.92 5.54
CA TYR A 131 7.01 8.14 5.24
C TYR A 131 6.41 9.34 5.96
N THR A 132 7.26 10.08 6.65
CA THR A 132 6.92 11.39 7.22
C THR A 132 7.36 12.50 6.28
N SER A 133 6.82 13.74 6.47
CA SER A 133 7.10 14.89 5.62
C SER A 133 8.55 15.38 5.66
N GLY A 134 9.35 14.92 6.63
CA GLY A 134 10.75 15.30 6.80
C GLY A 134 10.99 16.82 6.91
N SER A 135 11.89 17.23 7.76
CA SER A 135 12.27 18.66 7.92
C SER A 135 13.04 19.25 6.73
N THR A 136 13.58 18.37 5.86
CA THR A 136 14.41 18.76 4.68
C THR A 136 13.65 18.78 3.36
N GLY A 137 12.31 18.64 3.40
CA GLY A 137 11.46 18.59 2.20
C GLY A 137 11.41 17.23 1.50
N LYS A 138 12.37 16.34 1.74
CA LYS A 138 12.30 14.95 1.26
C LYS A 138 11.59 14.06 2.28
N PRO A 139 10.71 13.14 1.83
CA PRO A 139 10.08 12.19 2.73
C PRO A 139 11.14 11.30 3.40
N LYS A 140 10.96 11.02 4.71
CA LYS A 140 11.82 10.12 5.47
C LYS A 140 11.04 8.86 5.80
N GLY A 141 11.56 7.71 5.38
CA GLY A 141 11.01 6.40 5.71
C GLY A 141 11.31 6.04 7.17
N VAL A 142 10.25 5.73 7.93
CA VAL A 142 10.35 5.20 9.29
C VAL A 142 10.01 3.72 9.22
N LEU A 143 11.00 2.88 9.55
CA LEU A 143 10.85 1.44 9.58
C LEU A 143 10.28 1.02 10.94
N HIS A 144 9.16 0.31 10.92
CA HIS A 144 8.53 -0.27 12.10
C HIS A 144 8.83 -1.76 12.17
N THR A 145 9.21 -2.24 13.37
CA THR A 145 9.43 -3.67 13.62
C THR A 145 8.15 -4.35 14.11
N THR A 146 8.11 -5.67 14.00
CA THR A 146 6.94 -6.51 14.29
C THR A 146 6.45 -6.30 15.72
N ALA A 147 7.29 -6.53 16.73
CA ALA A 147 6.89 -6.34 18.12
C ALA A 147 6.81 -4.86 18.53
N GLY A 148 7.69 -4.01 17.99
CA GLY A 148 7.69 -2.58 18.29
C GLY A 148 6.39 -1.89 17.92
N TYR A 149 5.86 -2.18 16.73
CA TYR A 149 4.55 -1.66 16.31
C TYR A 149 3.40 -2.21 17.15
N MET A 150 3.37 -3.53 17.39
CA MET A 150 2.31 -4.17 18.15
C MET A 150 2.25 -3.69 19.59
N LEU A 151 3.43 -3.54 20.23
CA LEU A 151 3.52 -3.01 21.59
C LEU A 151 3.04 -1.55 21.67
N GLY A 152 3.44 -0.71 20.72
CA GLY A 152 2.98 0.68 20.61
C GLY A 152 1.48 0.79 20.41
N ALA A 153 0.90 -0.02 19.48
CA ALA A 153 -0.53 -0.06 19.25
C ALA A 153 -1.30 -0.56 20.48
N TYR A 154 -0.85 -1.64 21.11
CA TYR A 154 -1.45 -2.17 22.34
C TYR A 154 -1.46 -1.13 23.47
N THR A 155 -0.33 -0.46 23.69
CA THR A 155 -0.19 0.57 24.72
C THR A 155 -1.15 1.73 24.48
N THR A 156 -1.26 2.16 23.23
CA THR A 156 -2.18 3.24 22.82
C THR A 156 -3.64 2.86 23.07
N VAL A 157 -4.05 1.68 22.63
CA VAL A 157 -5.44 1.21 22.79
C VAL A 157 -5.77 1.04 24.28
N LYS A 158 -4.85 0.44 25.06
CA LYS A 158 -5.09 0.11 26.48
C LYS A 158 -5.07 1.34 27.39
N TYR A 159 -4.10 2.23 27.21
CA TYR A 159 -3.84 3.31 28.19
C TYR A 159 -4.31 4.69 27.71
N ILE A 160 -4.31 4.95 26.41
CA ILE A 160 -4.74 6.26 25.87
C ILE A 160 -6.24 6.25 25.53
N PHE A 161 -6.68 5.21 24.84
CA PHE A 161 -8.12 5.08 24.52
C PHE A 161 -8.92 4.42 25.64
N ASP A 162 -8.23 3.78 26.59
CA ASP A 162 -8.83 3.03 27.71
C ASP A 162 -9.91 2.04 27.26
N ALA A 163 -9.70 1.41 26.10
CA ALA A 163 -10.66 0.52 25.47
C ALA A 163 -10.88 -0.75 26.30
N LYS A 164 -12.15 -1.10 26.53
CA LYS A 164 -12.60 -2.27 27.29
C LYS A 164 -13.27 -3.28 26.37
N PRO A 165 -13.35 -4.57 26.77
CA PRO A 165 -14.19 -5.54 26.08
C PRO A 165 -15.63 -5.05 25.98
N GLY A 166 -16.17 -5.00 24.77
CA GLY A 166 -17.52 -4.53 24.49
C GLY A 166 -17.62 -3.06 24.05
N ASP A 167 -16.55 -2.29 24.13
CA ASP A 167 -16.51 -0.94 23.60
C ASP A 167 -16.61 -0.95 22.07
N ILE A 168 -17.26 0.09 21.53
CA ILE A 168 -17.32 0.33 20.09
C ILE A 168 -16.33 1.43 19.76
N TYR A 169 -15.30 1.09 18.97
CA TYR A 169 -14.31 2.04 18.49
C TYR A 169 -14.63 2.46 17.05
N TRP A 170 -14.61 3.77 16.80
CA TRP A 170 -14.79 4.34 15.47
C TRP A 170 -13.69 5.37 15.19
N CYS A 171 -13.06 5.27 14.01
CA CYS A 171 -12.11 6.24 13.49
C CYS A 171 -12.60 6.75 12.13
N THR A 172 -12.70 8.09 11.97
CA THR A 172 -13.11 8.76 10.73
C THR A 172 -11.92 9.12 9.86
#